data_540344281a8f991e86ff0349f1271113
#
_entry.id   540344281a8f991e86ff0349f1271113
#
_cell.length_a   1.000
_cell.length_b   1.000
_cell.length_c   1.000
_cell.angle_alpha   90.00
_cell.angle_beta   90.00
_cell.angle_gamma   90.00
#
_symmetry.space_group_name_H-M   'P 1'
#
loop_
_entity.id
_entity.type
_entity.pdbx_description
1 polymer ?
#
loop_
_entity_poly.entity_id
_entity_poly.type
_entity_poly.pdbx_seq_one_letter_code
_entity_poly.pdbx_strand_id
1 'polypeptide(L)'
;MKLDQFAKSGESKWGDSKTRMRVVREISQSVAIILALMSSSAALAQNPQRPVRNIVLVHGAWADGSGWKGVYDILLKDGYTVSIVQEPETSFKEDVIATKRILDQQNGPCILVAHSYGGAVITEAGMHPSVVGLVYIAAHMPDAGEREAEDAKRFPSDLSKSTAIKKTADGFTYVDPAQFHEYFAADLPAEQAAFMARSQVLNAAANFNAVITTAAWKTKPSWVLVAGKDRTINPELERWYAARAKSHKVEVEGASHVVYISRPKEVAALIEEASSQAR
;
A
#
# COMPACT_ATOMS: atom_id res chain seq x y z
N MET A 1 -78.73 11.77 63.89
CA MET A 1 -79.30 10.47 63.68
C MET A 1 -78.48 9.71 62.70
N LYS A 2 -77.73 8.66 63.17
CA LYS A 2 -76.95 7.62 62.44
C LYS A 2 -75.83 8.05 61.51
N LEU A 3 -74.66 8.24 62.10
CA LEU A 3 -73.40 7.77 61.59
C LEU A 3 -73.35 6.26 61.79
N ASP A 4 -73.03 5.48 60.76
CA ASP A 4 -72.25 4.27 60.84
C ASP A 4 -72.24 3.59 59.45
N GLN A 5 -71.10 3.12 59.12
CA GLN A 5 -70.75 2.21 58.03
C GLN A 5 -69.97 2.87 56.89
N PHE A 6 -68.69 2.83 57.03
CA PHE A 6 -67.77 2.38 55.96
C PHE A 6 -66.32 2.27 56.52
N ALA A 7 -66.12 1.18 57.21
CA ALA A 7 -64.74 0.75 57.46
C ALA A 7 -64.70 -0.76 57.25
N LYS A 8 -64.28 -1.20 56.06
CA LYS A 8 -63.66 -2.51 55.79
C LYS A 8 -63.37 -2.63 54.30
N SER A 9 -62.12 -2.70 53.96
CA SER A 9 -61.44 -3.60 53.02
C SER A 9 -60.31 -2.91 52.28
N GLY A 10 -59.18 -2.93 52.88
CA GLY A 10 -57.91 -2.57 52.26
C GLY A 10 -56.83 -3.58 52.60
N GLU A 11 -57.11 -4.87 52.39
CA GLU A 11 -56.03 -5.89 52.44
C GLU A 11 -55.20 -5.79 51.16
N SER A 12 -53.97 -5.27 51.31
CA SER A 12 -52.97 -5.26 50.26
C SER A 12 -52.58 -6.71 49.97
N LYS A 13 -52.94 -7.23 48.80
CA LYS A 13 -52.44 -8.48 48.23
C LYS A 13 -50.97 -8.35 47.87
N TRP A 14 -50.09 -8.34 48.84
CA TRP A 14 -48.69 -8.60 48.64
C TRP A 14 -48.42 -10.06 48.90
N GLY A 15 -48.11 -10.83 47.87
CA GLY A 15 -47.79 -12.24 47.94
C GLY A 15 -46.75 -12.58 49.01
N ASP A 16 -46.76 -13.82 49.46
CA ASP A 16 -45.96 -14.33 50.57
C ASP A 16 -44.43 -14.14 50.31
N SER A 17 -43.62 -14.22 51.33
CA SER A 17 -42.17 -14.02 51.30
C SER A 17 -41.46 -14.95 50.30
N LYS A 18 -42.01 -16.12 49.98
CA LYS A 18 -41.48 -17.10 49.04
C LYS A 18 -41.63 -16.62 47.58
N THR A 19 -42.74 -15.99 47.24
CA THR A 19 -43.02 -15.42 45.92
C THR A 19 -42.11 -14.24 45.65
N ARG A 20 -41.85 -13.37 46.65
CA ARG A 20 -40.90 -12.26 46.53
C ARG A 20 -39.46 -12.75 46.30
N MET A 21 -39.01 -13.77 47.03
CA MET A 21 -37.65 -14.31 46.83
C MET A 21 -37.49 -14.97 45.46
N ARG A 22 -38.53 -15.60 44.92
CA ARG A 22 -38.48 -16.23 43.60
C ARG A 22 -38.36 -15.19 42.48
N VAL A 23 -39.15 -14.13 42.53
CA VAL A 23 -39.09 -13.03 41.53
C VAL A 23 -37.73 -12.32 41.57
N VAL A 24 -37.18 -12.01 42.75
CA VAL A 24 -35.86 -11.37 42.88
C VAL A 24 -34.76 -12.28 42.31
N ARG A 25 -34.85 -13.60 42.55
CA ARG A 25 -33.87 -14.58 42.04
C ARG A 25 -33.94 -14.73 40.53
N GLU A 26 -35.13 -14.72 39.91
CA GLU A 26 -35.30 -14.79 38.46
C GLU A 26 -34.81 -13.51 37.76
N ILE A 27 -35.06 -12.33 38.33
CA ILE A 27 -34.55 -11.07 37.82
C ILE A 27 -33.00 -11.01 37.90
N SER A 28 -32.43 -11.48 39.05
CA SER A 28 -30.96 -11.51 39.21
C SER A 28 -30.27 -12.47 38.23
N GLN A 29 -30.88 -13.61 37.93
CA GLN A 29 -30.34 -14.55 36.93
C GLN A 29 -30.46 -14.01 35.51
N SER A 30 -31.55 -13.33 35.17
CA SER A 30 -31.73 -12.70 33.85
C SER A 30 -30.75 -11.55 33.61
N VAL A 31 -30.49 -10.73 34.64
CA VAL A 31 -29.49 -9.64 34.54
C VAL A 31 -28.07 -10.19 34.41
N ALA A 32 -27.72 -11.27 35.10
CA ALA A 32 -26.42 -11.92 35.01
C ALA A 32 -26.16 -12.50 33.61
N ILE A 33 -27.19 -13.10 32.98
CA ILE A 33 -27.10 -13.65 31.62
C ILE A 33 -26.95 -12.54 30.59
N ILE A 34 -27.65 -11.41 30.73
CA ILE A 34 -27.53 -10.26 29.83
C ILE A 34 -26.12 -9.60 29.94
N LEU A 35 -25.58 -9.44 31.14
CA LEU A 35 -24.21 -8.94 31.35
C LEU A 35 -23.18 -9.91 30.81
N ALA A 36 -23.35 -11.22 30.92
CA ALA A 36 -22.44 -12.20 30.33
C ALA A 36 -22.45 -12.19 28.79
N LEU A 37 -23.62 -11.99 28.18
CA LEU A 37 -23.77 -11.86 26.73
C LEU A 37 -23.15 -10.54 26.19
N MET A 38 -23.27 -9.42 26.91
CA MET A 38 -22.63 -8.17 26.55
C MET A 38 -21.11 -8.23 26.72
N SER A 39 -20.59 -8.94 27.71
CA SER A 39 -19.15 -9.15 27.88
C SER A 39 -18.55 -10.03 26.77
N SER A 40 -19.29 -11.00 26.25
CA SER A 40 -18.87 -11.85 25.14
C SER A 40 -18.84 -11.10 23.81
N SER A 41 -19.73 -10.11 23.60
CA SER A 41 -19.74 -9.28 22.39
C SER A 41 -18.57 -8.30 22.34
N ALA A 42 -18.09 -7.80 23.47
CA ALA A 42 -16.91 -6.93 23.54
C ALA A 42 -15.59 -7.70 23.32
N ALA A 43 -15.54 -8.99 23.68
CA ALA A 43 -14.36 -9.84 23.44
C ALA A 43 -14.21 -10.27 21.98
N LEU A 44 -15.28 -10.22 21.18
CA LEU A 44 -15.23 -10.51 19.73
C LEU A 44 -14.73 -9.32 18.88
N ALA A 45 -14.62 -8.13 19.48
CA ALA A 45 -14.21 -6.90 18.76
C ALA A 45 -12.68 -6.65 18.73
N GLN A 46 -11.87 -7.52 19.33
CA GLN A 46 -10.40 -7.37 19.36
C GLN A 46 -9.71 -8.67 18.98
N ASN A 47 -10.03 -9.20 17.79
CA ASN A 47 -9.09 -10.12 17.15
C ASN A 47 -8.07 -9.25 16.40
N PRO A 48 -6.81 -9.13 16.82
CA PRO A 48 -5.82 -8.41 16.06
C PRO A 48 -5.75 -9.10 14.70
N GLN A 49 -6.22 -8.41 13.65
CA GLN A 49 -6.16 -8.95 12.31
C GLN A 49 -4.71 -9.26 11.99
N ARG A 50 -4.45 -10.49 11.57
CA ARG A 50 -3.09 -10.91 11.22
C ARG A 50 -2.59 -10.02 10.08
N PRO A 51 -1.34 -9.55 10.13
CA PRO A 51 -0.75 -8.80 9.03
C PRO A 51 -0.89 -9.53 7.69
N VAL A 52 -1.06 -8.79 6.62
CA VAL A 52 -1.06 -9.34 5.26
C VAL A 52 0.34 -9.89 4.97
N ARG A 53 0.46 -11.18 4.67
CA ARG A 53 1.78 -11.84 4.56
C ARG A 53 2.32 -11.92 3.14
N ASN A 54 1.48 -11.75 2.13
CA ASN A 54 1.94 -11.78 0.73
C ASN A 54 2.31 -10.37 0.28
N ILE A 55 3.51 -10.23 -0.26
CA ILE A 55 4.05 -8.99 -0.82
C ILE A 55 4.40 -9.23 -2.28
N VAL A 56 3.94 -8.36 -3.17
CA VAL A 56 4.30 -8.40 -4.59
C VAL A 56 5.07 -7.13 -4.93
N LEU A 57 6.31 -7.28 -5.41
CA LEU A 57 7.24 -6.20 -5.72
C LEU A 57 7.34 -6.00 -7.24
N VAL A 58 7.19 -4.77 -7.69
CA VAL A 58 7.20 -4.35 -9.10
C VAL A 58 8.33 -3.34 -9.31
N HIS A 59 9.24 -3.59 -10.26
CA HIS A 59 10.35 -2.68 -10.55
C HIS A 59 9.92 -1.49 -11.41
N GLY A 60 10.80 -0.55 -11.67
CA GLY A 60 10.59 0.58 -12.55
C GLY A 60 11.31 0.43 -13.88
N ALA A 61 11.12 1.40 -14.77
CA ALA A 61 11.81 1.47 -16.05
C ALA A 61 13.33 1.45 -15.90
N TRP A 62 14.03 0.87 -16.88
CA TRP A 62 15.49 0.79 -16.95
C TRP A 62 16.13 -0.05 -15.83
N ALA A 63 15.33 -0.83 -15.14
CA ALA A 63 15.73 -1.70 -14.05
C ALA A 63 15.14 -3.11 -14.25
N ASP A 64 15.35 -3.99 -13.29
CA ASP A 64 14.73 -5.30 -13.21
C ASP A 64 14.41 -5.69 -11.76
N GLY A 65 13.79 -6.82 -11.58
CA GLY A 65 13.41 -7.30 -10.25
C GLY A 65 14.58 -7.60 -9.32
N SER A 66 15.80 -7.71 -9.81
CA SER A 66 16.98 -8.03 -8.96
C SER A 66 17.32 -6.91 -7.98
N GLY A 67 16.96 -5.66 -8.31
CA GLY A 67 17.13 -4.52 -7.42
C GLY A 67 16.39 -4.65 -6.09
N TRP A 68 15.32 -5.43 -6.04
CA TRP A 68 14.57 -5.70 -4.82
C TRP A 68 15.25 -6.63 -3.81
N LYS A 69 16.43 -7.20 -4.16
CA LYS A 69 17.08 -8.24 -3.35
C LYS A 69 17.25 -7.85 -1.87
N GLY A 70 17.66 -6.62 -1.58
CA GLY A 70 17.86 -6.16 -0.20
C GLY A 70 16.54 -6.11 0.61
N VAL A 71 15.48 -5.60 -0.01
CA VAL A 71 14.13 -5.56 0.59
C VAL A 71 13.56 -6.97 0.74
N TYR A 72 13.72 -7.81 -0.29
CA TYR A 72 13.30 -9.21 -0.28
C TYR A 72 13.89 -9.98 0.90
N ASP A 73 15.19 -9.85 1.14
CA ASP A 73 15.88 -10.59 2.21
C ASP A 73 15.37 -10.19 3.60
N ILE A 74 15.05 -8.91 3.81
CA ILE A 74 14.50 -8.42 5.06
C ILE A 74 13.10 -9.00 5.26
N LEU A 75 12.21 -8.80 4.29
CA LEU A 75 10.82 -9.27 4.37
C LEU A 75 10.72 -10.79 4.53
N LEU A 76 11.57 -11.56 3.82
CA LEU A 76 11.63 -13.02 3.96
C LEU A 76 12.02 -13.44 5.39
N LYS A 77 13.03 -12.78 5.97
CA LYS A 77 13.47 -13.02 7.35
C LYS A 77 12.36 -12.71 8.36
N ASP A 78 11.54 -11.70 8.09
CA ASP A 78 10.44 -11.25 8.95
C ASP A 78 9.13 -12.04 8.68
N GLY A 79 9.22 -13.12 7.88
CA GLY A 79 8.18 -14.13 7.69
C GLY A 79 7.12 -13.76 6.66
N TYR A 80 7.44 -12.87 5.71
CA TYR A 80 6.59 -12.57 4.56
C TYR A 80 6.84 -13.54 3.41
N THR A 81 5.82 -13.76 2.58
CA THR A 81 5.93 -14.43 1.28
C THR A 81 6.07 -13.34 0.23
N VAL A 82 7.20 -13.31 -0.47
CA VAL A 82 7.52 -12.24 -1.40
C VAL A 82 7.60 -12.78 -2.82
N SER A 83 6.86 -12.17 -3.74
CA SER A 83 6.92 -12.41 -5.18
C SER A 83 7.45 -11.16 -5.88
N ILE A 84 8.27 -11.34 -6.91
CA ILE A 84 8.85 -10.24 -7.67
C ILE A 84 8.38 -10.36 -9.12
N VAL A 85 7.81 -9.28 -9.64
CA VAL A 85 7.39 -9.18 -11.04
C VAL A 85 8.61 -8.86 -11.89
N GLN A 86 8.69 -9.49 -13.07
CA GLN A 86 9.59 -9.10 -14.14
C GLN A 86 8.73 -8.48 -15.25
N GLU A 87 8.83 -7.17 -15.39
CA GLU A 87 8.12 -6.43 -16.43
C GLU A 87 8.90 -6.55 -17.75
N PRO A 88 8.24 -6.88 -18.87
CA PRO A 88 8.91 -6.93 -20.17
C PRO A 88 9.29 -5.56 -20.71
N GLU A 89 8.69 -4.48 -20.22
CA GLU A 89 8.88 -3.08 -20.64
C GLU A 89 8.66 -2.82 -22.14
N THR A 90 8.03 -3.77 -22.84
CA THR A 90 7.71 -3.67 -24.27
C THR A 90 6.42 -2.90 -24.55
N SER A 91 5.48 -2.93 -23.60
CA SER A 91 4.29 -2.07 -23.58
C SER A 91 3.70 -2.00 -22.17
N PHE A 92 3.14 -0.86 -21.79
CA PHE A 92 2.44 -0.69 -20.51
C PHE A 92 1.39 -1.79 -20.25
N LYS A 93 0.66 -2.17 -21.29
CA LYS A 93 -0.34 -3.24 -21.21
C LYS A 93 0.29 -4.59 -20.81
N GLU A 94 1.43 -4.95 -21.41
CA GLU A 94 2.12 -6.21 -21.09
C GLU A 94 2.71 -6.18 -19.68
N ASP A 95 3.17 -5.01 -19.18
CA ASP A 95 3.67 -4.85 -17.83
C ASP A 95 2.53 -5.03 -16.80
N VAL A 96 1.35 -4.45 -17.06
CA VAL A 96 0.14 -4.67 -16.26
C VAL A 96 -0.28 -6.16 -16.29
N ILE A 97 -0.21 -6.82 -17.44
CA ILE A 97 -0.53 -8.27 -17.57
C ILE A 97 0.49 -9.11 -16.80
N ALA A 98 1.79 -8.80 -16.90
CA ALA A 98 2.83 -9.50 -16.15
C ALA A 98 2.60 -9.38 -14.64
N THR A 99 2.26 -8.19 -14.15
CA THR A 99 1.92 -7.94 -12.76
C THR A 99 0.69 -8.75 -12.32
N LYS A 100 -0.40 -8.71 -13.09
CA LYS A 100 -1.63 -9.47 -12.79
C LYS A 100 -1.37 -10.98 -12.75
N ARG A 101 -0.52 -11.51 -13.63
CA ARG A 101 -0.13 -12.93 -13.63
C ARG A 101 0.53 -13.38 -12.34
N ILE A 102 1.32 -12.50 -11.69
CA ILE A 102 1.90 -12.78 -10.37
C ILE A 102 0.85 -12.61 -9.27
N LEU A 103 -0.07 -11.65 -9.41
CA LEU A 103 -1.19 -11.48 -8.46
C LEU A 103 -2.14 -12.68 -8.46
N ASP A 104 -2.39 -13.30 -9.61
CA ASP A 104 -3.21 -14.53 -9.75
C ASP A 104 -2.62 -15.73 -8.99
N GLN A 105 -1.31 -15.72 -8.73
CA GLN A 105 -0.62 -16.80 -8.00
C GLN A 105 -0.65 -16.60 -6.48
N GLN A 106 -1.16 -15.45 -5.99
CA GLN A 106 -1.15 -15.18 -4.56
C GLN A 106 -2.19 -16.01 -3.83
N ASN A 107 -1.79 -16.66 -2.74
CA ASN A 107 -2.70 -17.39 -1.86
C ASN A 107 -3.24 -16.45 -0.77
N GLY A 108 -4.24 -15.66 -1.11
CA GLY A 108 -4.90 -14.70 -0.21
C GLY A 108 -4.51 -13.23 -0.47
N PRO A 109 -4.84 -12.31 0.47
CA PRO A 109 -4.61 -10.90 0.29
C PRO A 109 -3.11 -10.56 0.22
N CYS A 110 -2.77 -9.54 -0.59
CA CYS A 110 -1.40 -9.08 -0.75
C CYS A 110 -1.29 -7.55 -0.70
N ILE A 111 -0.09 -7.08 -0.35
CA ILE A 111 0.35 -5.69 -0.55
C ILE A 111 1.10 -5.65 -1.89
N LEU A 112 0.70 -4.73 -2.75
CA LEU A 112 1.34 -4.49 -4.04
C LEU A 112 2.25 -3.26 -3.94
N VAL A 113 3.53 -3.46 -4.20
CA VAL A 113 4.59 -2.46 -4.00
C VAL A 113 5.25 -2.17 -5.32
N ALA A 114 5.51 -0.91 -5.62
CA ALA A 114 6.21 -0.55 -6.85
C ALA A 114 7.24 0.55 -6.63
N HIS A 115 8.26 0.51 -7.50
CA HIS A 115 9.25 1.55 -7.66
C HIS A 115 9.03 2.30 -8.99
N SER A 116 9.20 3.62 -8.99
CA SER A 116 9.30 4.44 -10.20
C SER A 116 8.10 4.28 -11.18
N TYR A 117 8.36 4.00 -12.46
CA TYR A 117 7.37 3.67 -13.49
C TYR A 117 6.42 2.55 -13.07
N GLY A 118 6.90 1.55 -12.34
CA GLY A 118 6.06 0.47 -11.79
C GLY A 118 4.90 1.01 -10.95
N GLY A 119 4.99 2.23 -10.42
CA GLY A 119 3.89 2.91 -9.74
C GLY A 119 2.68 3.16 -10.64
N ALA A 120 2.90 3.55 -11.91
CA ALA A 120 1.82 3.65 -12.89
C ALA A 120 1.21 2.25 -13.17
N VAL A 121 2.06 1.21 -13.25
CA VAL A 121 1.62 -0.17 -13.46
C VAL A 121 0.74 -0.67 -12.31
N ILE A 122 1.17 -0.45 -11.04
CA ILE A 122 0.34 -0.87 -9.89
C ILE A 122 -0.90 -0.02 -9.70
N THR A 123 -0.92 1.21 -10.18
CA THR A 123 -2.12 2.05 -10.19
C THR A 123 -3.22 1.38 -11.01
N GLU A 124 -2.87 0.77 -12.14
CA GLU A 124 -3.80 0.02 -13.01
C GLU A 124 -4.05 -1.40 -12.51
N ALA A 125 -2.99 -2.16 -12.22
CA ALA A 125 -3.07 -3.56 -11.79
C ALA A 125 -3.67 -3.74 -10.40
N GLY A 126 -3.57 -2.72 -9.55
CA GLY A 126 -3.98 -2.74 -8.15
C GLY A 126 -5.49 -2.91 -7.93
N MET A 127 -6.33 -2.81 -8.97
CA MET A 127 -7.75 -3.19 -8.90
C MET A 127 -7.96 -4.70 -8.73
N HIS A 128 -6.90 -5.51 -8.86
CA HIS A 128 -6.97 -6.95 -8.66
C HIS A 128 -7.55 -7.32 -7.28
N PRO A 129 -8.43 -8.34 -7.19
CA PRO A 129 -9.12 -8.70 -5.93
C PRO A 129 -8.19 -9.07 -4.78
N SER A 130 -7.02 -9.67 -5.04
CA SER A 130 -6.05 -10.04 -4.01
C SER A 130 -5.35 -8.82 -3.39
N VAL A 131 -5.30 -7.67 -4.07
CA VAL A 131 -4.61 -6.47 -3.57
C VAL A 131 -5.46 -5.76 -2.53
N VAL A 132 -4.92 -5.55 -1.34
CA VAL A 132 -5.60 -4.85 -0.24
C VAL A 132 -4.90 -3.56 0.18
N GLY A 133 -3.68 -3.30 -0.31
CA GLY A 133 -2.94 -2.07 -0.08
C GLY A 133 -1.88 -1.85 -1.14
N LEU A 134 -1.50 -0.59 -1.36
CA LEU A 134 -0.57 -0.15 -2.39
C LEU A 134 0.58 0.63 -1.76
N VAL A 135 1.82 0.30 -2.14
CA VAL A 135 3.01 1.02 -1.65
C VAL A 135 3.81 1.56 -2.84
N TYR A 136 4.03 2.84 -2.86
CA TYR A 136 4.74 3.57 -3.92
C TYR A 136 6.09 4.04 -3.38
N ILE A 137 7.18 3.58 -3.97
CA ILE A 137 8.55 3.86 -3.55
C ILE A 137 9.22 4.71 -4.62
N ALA A 138 9.46 6.00 -4.37
CA ALA A 138 10.02 6.94 -5.37
C ALA A 138 9.31 6.75 -6.73
N ALA A 139 7.96 6.83 -6.75
CA ALA A 139 7.18 6.29 -7.84
C ALA A 139 6.09 7.24 -8.37
N HIS A 140 5.73 7.03 -9.64
CA HIS A 140 4.57 7.67 -10.25
C HIS A 140 3.26 7.10 -9.71
N MET A 141 2.25 7.97 -9.55
CA MET A 141 0.93 7.61 -9.02
C MET A 141 -0.18 8.37 -9.76
N PRO A 142 -0.30 8.17 -11.08
CA PRO A 142 -1.25 8.92 -11.90
C PRO A 142 -2.70 8.53 -11.59
N ASP A 143 -3.65 9.42 -11.96
CA ASP A 143 -5.09 9.16 -11.87
C ASP A 143 -5.63 8.57 -13.18
N ALA A 144 -6.87 8.07 -13.15
CA ALA A 144 -7.58 7.66 -14.36
C ALA A 144 -7.70 8.84 -15.33
N GLY A 145 -7.33 8.61 -16.58
CA GLY A 145 -7.23 9.61 -17.64
C GLY A 145 -5.88 10.34 -17.73
N GLU A 146 -5.03 10.22 -16.72
CA GLU A 146 -3.69 10.83 -16.71
C GLU A 146 -2.64 9.95 -17.39
N ARG A 147 -1.49 10.56 -17.66
CA ARG A 147 -0.27 9.91 -18.18
C ARG A 147 0.93 10.33 -17.33
N GLU A 148 1.80 9.39 -17.05
CA GLU A 148 3.04 9.64 -16.31
C GLU A 148 3.83 10.82 -16.88
N ALA A 149 4.04 10.84 -18.21
CA ALA A 149 4.80 11.90 -18.88
C ALA A 149 4.15 13.30 -18.76
N GLU A 150 2.84 13.39 -18.61
CA GLU A 150 2.15 14.67 -18.41
C GLU A 150 2.30 15.16 -16.97
N ASP A 151 2.17 14.26 -15.99
CA ASP A 151 2.38 14.60 -14.59
C ASP A 151 3.84 15.02 -14.32
N ALA A 152 4.80 14.32 -14.93
CA ALA A 152 6.22 14.67 -14.83
C ALA A 152 6.52 16.09 -15.34
N LYS A 153 5.77 16.60 -16.32
CA LYS A 153 5.92 17.99 -16.81
C LYS A 153 5.50 19.04 -15.80
N ARG A 154 4.64 18.71 -14.82
CA ARG A 154 4.22 19.64 -13.75
C ARG A 154 5.36 19.94 -12.78
N PHE A 155 6.22 18.95 -12.55
CA PHE A 155 7.38 19.04 -11.67
C PHE A 155 8.60 18.44 -12.38
N PRO A 156 9.24 19.17 -13.33
CA PRO A 156 10.34 18.62 -14.10
C PRO A 156 11.53 18.22 -13.22
N SER A 157 12.00 16.99 -13.40
CA SER A 157 13.17 16.45 -12.71
C SER A 157 14.49 16.89 -13.37
N ASP A 158 15.61 16.64 -12.68
CA ASP A 158 16.93 16.91 -13.27
C ASP A 158 17.18 16.02 -14.50
N LEU A 159 16.81 14.73 -14.41
CA LEU A 159 16.90 13.80 -15.53
C LEU A 159 16.11 14.30 -16.74
N SER A 160 14.87 14.76 -16.53
CA SER A 160 14.01 15.25 -17.62
C SER A 160 14.54 16.52 -18.31
N LYS A 161 15.35 17.33 -17.61
CA LYS A 161 16.00 18.53 -18.12
C LYS A 161 17.35 18.24 -18.79
N SER A 162 17.88 17.03 -18.62
CA SER A 162 19.17 16.61 -19.14
C SER A 162 19.06 16.00 -20.53
N THR A 163 20.20 15.59 -21.08
CA THR A 163 20.28 14.78 -22.30
C THR A 163 20.55 13.32 -22.03
N ALA A 164 20.39 12.88 -20.77
CA ALA A 164 20.75 11.53 -20.35
C ALA A 164 19.79 10.46 -20.86
N ILE A 165 18.50 10.77 -21.08
CA ILE A 165 17.58 9.81 -21.68
C ILE A 165 17.91 9.68 -23.18
N LYS A 166 18.28 8.47 -23.56
CA LYS A 166 18.56 8.11 -24.96
C LYS A 166 17.42 7.28 -25.51
N LYS A 167 17.32 7.28 -26.85
CA LYS A 167 16.30 6.53 -27.57
C LYS A 167 16.93 5.69 -28.67
N THR A 168 16.53 4.43 -28.77
CA THR A 168 16.88 3.54 -29.86
C THR A 168 16.08 3.84 -31.14
N ALA A 169 16.52 3.34 -32.28
CA ALA A 169 15.83 3.55 -33.55
C ALA A 169 14.43 2.94 -33.58
N ASP A 170 14.21 1.86 -32.84
CA ASP A 170 12.93 1.13 -32.70
C ASP A 170 12.05 1.63 -31.56
N GLY A 171 12.45 2.73 -30.90
CA GLY A 171 11.59 3.47 -29.98
C GLY A 171 11.70 3.14 -28.51
N PHE A 172 12.70 2.36 -28.10
CA PHE A 172 13.00 2.12 -26.68
C PHE A 172 13.88 3.22 -26.09
N THR A 173 13.84 3.36 -24.77
CA THR A 173 14.62 4.35 -24.02
C THR A 173 15.54 3.67 -23.02
N TYR A 174 16.63 4.39 -22.69
CA TYR A 174 17.56 4.05 -21.62
C TYR A 174 18.23 5.31 -21.09
N VAL A 175 18.79 5.24 -19.90
CA VAL A 175 19.63 6.32 -19.37
C VAL A 175 21.06 6.10 -19.84
N ASP A 176 21.70 7.13 -20.39
CA ASP A 176 23.11 7.11 -20.83
C ASP A 176 23.99 6.56 -19.70
N PRO A 177 24.72 5.46 -19.91
CA PRO A 177 25.57 4.87 -18.87
C PRO A 177 26.57 5.84 -18.24
N ALA A 178 27.03 6.86 -18.98
CA ALA A 178 27.93 7.88 -18.46
C ALA A 178 27.26 8.84 -17.45
N GLN A 179 25.93 8.94 -17.49
CA GLN A 179 25.14 9.84 -16.66
C GLN A 179 24.22 9.10 -15.68
N PHE A 180 24.17 7.76 -15.77
CA PHE A 180 23.28 6.91 -14.98
C PHE A 180 23.50 7.08 -13.47
N HIS A 181 24.77 7.05 -13.02
CA HIS A 181 25.09 7.22 -11.60
C HIS A 181 24.56 8.57 -11.09
N GLU A 182 24.79 9.63 -11.83
CA GLU A 182 24.40 10.98 -11.42
C GLU A 182 22.87 11.13 -11.25
N TYR A 183 22.08 10.65 -12.21
CA TYR A 183 20.65 10.92 -12.24
C TYR A 183 19.79 9.81 -11.62
N PHE A 184 20.25 8.56 -11.69
CA PHE A 184 19.45 7.41 -11.31
C PHE A 184 19.88 6.78 -9.99
N ALA A 185 21.19 6.67 -9.74
CA ALA A 185 21.75 5.89 -8.64
C ALA A 185 22.81 6.65 -7.83
N ALA A 186 22.57 7.96 -7.57
CA ALA A 186 23.58 8.88 -7.03
C ALA A 186 24.10 8.53 -5.64
N ASP A 187 23.35 7.76 -4.85
CA ASP A 187 23.73 7.34 -3.48
C ASP A 187 24.25 5.89 -3.40
N LEU A 188 24.42 5.22 -4.55
CA LEU A 188 25.09 3.91 -4.62
C LEU A 188 26.60 4.04 -4.87
N PRO A 189 27.39 3.00 -4.53
CA PRO A 189 28.78 2.91 -4.95
C PRO A 189 28.90 2.99 -6.48
N ALA A 190 29.90 3.71 -6.99
CA ALA A 190 30.08 3.94 -8.42
C ALA A 190 30.19 2.64 -9.25
N GLU A 191 30.82 1.60 -8.70
CA GLU A 191 30.91 0.29 -9.35
C GLU A 191 29.54 -0.38 -9.52
N GLN A 192 28.69 -0.32 -8.48
CA GLN A 192 27.34 -0.86 -8.54
C GLN A 192 26.48 -0.08 -9.55
N ALA A 193 26.55 1.25 -9.53
CA ALA A 193 25.84 2.11 -10.50
C ALA A 193 26.32 1.85 -11.94
N ALA A 194 27.62 1.61 -12.14
CA ALA A 194 28.18 1.29 -13.46
C ALA A 194 27.69 -0.08 -13.98
N PHE A 195 27.54 -1.07 -13.11
CA PHE A 195 26.94 -2.34 -13.48
C PHE A 195 25.46 -2.17 -13.87
N MET A 196 24.67 -1.50 -13.02
CA MET A 196 23.25 -1.22 -13.28
C MET A 196 23.07 -0.46 -14.61
N ALA A 197 23.93 0.52 -14.89
CA ALA A 197 23.90 1.29 -16.14
C ALA A 197 24.07 0.44 -17.41
N ARG A 198 24.68 -0.75 -17.29
CA ARG A 198 24.91 -1.69 -18.40
C ARG A 198 23.91 -2.85 -18.44
N SER A 199 23.15 -3.05 -17.35
CA SER A 199 22.14 -4.10 -17.25
C SER A 199 20.71 -3.57 -17.32
N GLN A 200 20.52 -2.33 -17.79
CA GLN A 200 19.18 -1.76 -17.94
C GLN A 200 18.28 -2.61 -18.85
N VAL A 201 17.07 -2.87 -18.44
CA VAL A 201 15.98 -3.28 -19.33
C VAL A 201 15.54 -2.04 -20.10
N LEU A 202 15.50 -2.11 -21.43
CA LEU A 202 15.11 -0.97 -22.25
C LEU A 202 13.57 -0.82 -22.21
N ASN A 203 13.10 0.37 -21.84
CA ASN A 203 11.67 0.65 -21.73
C ASN A 203 11.14 1.31 -23.02
N ALA A 204 10.05 0.79 -23.56
CA ALA A 204 9.39 1.41 -24.71
C ALA A 204 8.93 2.84 -24.36
N ALA A 205 9.36 3.84 -25.13
CA ALA A 205 9.05 5.25 -24.87
C ALA A 205 7.52 5.53 -24.81
N ALA A 206 6.72 4.69 -25.46
CA ALA A 206 5.27 4.77 -25.43
C ALA A 206 4.67 4.50 -24.05
N ASN A 207 5.36 3.73 -23.19
CA ASN A 207 4.88 3.34 -21.87
C ASN A 207 4.61 4.56 -20.98
N PHE A 208 5.51 5.54 -21.00
CA PHE A 208 5.35 6.81 -20.25
C PHE A 208 4.16 7.66 -20.71
N ASN A 209 3.62 7.38 -21.89
CA ASN A 209 2.45 8.05 -22.46
C ASN A 209 1.18 7.20 -22.43
N ALA A 210 1.20 6.04 -21.79
CA ALA A 210 0.02 5.23 -21.59
C ALA A 210 -1.02 5.97 -20.74
N VAL A 211 -2.28 5.91 -21.15
CA VAL A 211 -3.39 6.48 -20.38
C VAL A 211 -3.79 5.49 -19.31
N ILE A 212 -3.80 5.91 -18.05
CA ILE A 212 -4.31 5.11 -16.95
C ILE A 212 -5.83 5.01 -17.08
N THR A 213 -6.39 3.81 -17.02
CA THR A 213 -7.83 3.59 -17.14
C THR A 213 -8.53 3.51 -15.80
N THR A 214 -7.84 2.99 -14.78
CA THR A 214 -8.34 2.89 -13.41
C THR A 214 -7.25 3.27 -12.40
N ALA A 215 -7.64 3.98 -11.33
CA ALA A 215 -6.72 4.40 -10.28
C ALA A 215 -7.04 3.67 -8.97
N ALA A 216 -6.34 2.57 -8.71
CA ALA A 216 -6.60 1.71 -7.55
C ALA A 216 -6.45 2.43 -6.21
N TRP A 217 -5.58 3.42 -6.11
CA TRP A 217 -5.36 4.24 -4.91
C TRP A 217 -6.60 5.06 -4.49
N LYS A 218 -7.60 5.24 -5.37
CA LYS A 218 -8.88 5.87 -5.00
C LYS A 218 -9.77 4.99 -4.11
N THR A 219 -9.56 3.69 -4.16
CA THR A 219 -10.41 2.71 -3.48
C THR A 219 -9.66 1.85 -2.47
N LYS A 220 -8.34 1.90 -2.49
CA LYS A 220 -7.46 1.12 -1.62
C LYS A 220 -6.52 2.03 -0.83
N PRO A 221 -6.20 1.68 0.43
CA PRO A 221 -5.23 2.44 1.20
C PRO A 221 -3.87 2.42 0.52
N SER A 222 -3.13 3.52 0.63
CA SER A 222 -1.84 3.67 -0.02
C SER A 222 -0.79 4.31 0.89
N TRP A 223 0.45 3.90 0.69
CA TRP A 223 1.66 4.39 1.35
C TRP A 223 2.64 4.88 0.30
N VAL A 224 3.33 5.97 0.58
CA VAL A 224 4.29 6.59 -0.33
C VAL A 224 5.60 6.84 0.40
N LEU A 225 6.70 6.38 -0.16
CA LEU A 225 8.04 6.75 0.26
C LEU A 225 8.62 7.72 -0.76
N VAL A 226 8.92 8.94 -0.31
CA VAL A 226 9.57 9.99 -1.10
C VAL A 226 11.08 9.88 -0.95
N ALA A 227 11.80 9.84 -2.06
CA ALA A 227 13.26 9.91 -2.07
C ALA A 227 13.71 11.38 -2.18
N GLY A 228 14.19 11.96 -1.08
CA GLY A 228 14.41 13.40 -0.94
C GLY A 228 15.49 13.99 -1.84
N LYS A 229 16.36 13.16 -2.45
CA LYS A 229 17.40 13.54 -3.43
C LYS A 229 17.20 12.86 -4.79
N ASP A 230 15.98 12.45 -5.08
CA ASP A 230 15.64 11.88 -6.38
C ASP A 230 15.84 12.91 -7.50
N ARG A 231 16.60 12.53 -8.52
CA ARG A 231 16.87 13.33 -9.72
C ARG A 231 16.18 12.77 -10.96
N THR A 232 15.59 11.56 -10.85
CA THR A 232 14.81 10.90 -11.91
C THR A 232 13.36 11.33 -11.88
N ILE A 233 12.73 11.28 -10.70
CA ILE A 233 11.42 11.87 -10.42
C ILE A 233 11.66 13.05 -9.47
N ASN A 234 11.02 14.19 -9.74
CA ASN A 234 11.13 15.31 -8.83
C ASN A 234 10.42 14.97 -7.51
N PRO A 235 11.08 15.07 -6.33
CA PRO A 235 10.46 14.78 -5.04
C PRO A 235 9.16 15.57 -4.76
N GLU A 236 9.00 16.76 -5.36
CA GLU A 236 7.75 17.53 -5.26
C GLU A 236 6.59 16.83 -5.97
N LEU A 237 6.84 16.11 -7.05
CA LEU A 237 5.82 15.30 -7.71
C LEU A 237 5.38 14.13 -6.82
N GLU A 238 6.32 13.44 -6.18
CA GLU A 238 6.01 12.35 -5.25
C GLU A 238 5.20 12.87 -4.03
N ARG A 239 5.59 14.03 -3.47
CA ARG A 239 4.85 14.69 -2.40
C ARG A 239 3.44 15.09 -2.83
N TRP A 240 3.31 15.60 -4.05
CA TRP A 240 2.01 15.98 -4.61
C TRP A 240 1.10 14.76 -4.81
N TYR A 241 1.62 13.64 -5.32
CA TYR A 241 0.89 12.38 -5.42
C TYR A 241 0.40 11.91 -4.05
N ALA A 242 1.29 11.87 -3.06
CA ALA A 242 0.97 11.45 -1.70
C ALA A 242 -0.14 12.31 -1.07
N ALA A 243 -0.05 13.62 -1.24
CA ALA A 243 -1.04 14.57 -0.72
C ALA A 243 -2.41 14.40 -1.42
N ARG A 244 -2.42 14.26 -2.75
CA ARG A 244 -3.63 14.06 -3.56
C ARG A 244 -4.38 12.79 -3.15
N ALA A 245 -3.65 11.69 -2.99
CA ALA A 245 -4.21 10.40 -2.62
C ALA A 245 -4.49 10.26 -1.12
N LYS A 246 -4.06 11.23 -0.29
CA LYS A 246 -4.09 11.15 1.18
C LYS A 246 -3.35 9.90 1.71
N SER A 247 -2.28 9.54 1.04
CA SER A 247 -1.44 8.39 1.40
C SER A 247 -0.70 8.64 2.70
N HIS A 248 -0.43 7.57 3.44
CA HIS A 248 0.59 7.64 4.48
C HIS A 248 1.95 7.88 3.82
N LYS A 249 2.61 8.99 4.20
CA LYS A 249 3.85 9.43 3.56
C LYS A 249 5.04 9.35 4.51
N VAL A 250 6.11 8.70 4.04
CA VAL A 250 7.44 8.74 4.66
C VAL A 250 8.40 9.38 3.67
N GLU A 251 9.40 10.08 4.15
CA GLU A 251 10.44 10.70 3.34
C GLU A 251 11.83 10.32 3.84
N VAL A 252 12.72 9.93 2.90
CA VAL A 252 14.13 9.63 3.16
C VAL A 252 14.97 10.72 2.51
N GLU A 253 15.31 11.76 3.29
CA GLU A 253 15.91 13.01 2.80
C GLU A 253 17.17 12.84 1.95
N GLY A 254 18.04 11.90 2.27
CA GLY A 254 19.34 11.70 1.59
C GLY A 254 19.32 10.67 0.47
N ALA A 255 18.16 10.04 0.18
CA ALA A 255 18.06 8.95 -0.78
C ALA A 255 17.94 9.46 -2.23
N SER A 256 18.62 8.77 -3.16
CA SER A 256 18.42 8.91 -4.60
C SER A 256 17.24 8.10 -5.10
N HIS A 257 17.00 8.09 -6.41
CA HIS A 257 15.89 7.36 -7.03
C HIS A 257 15.86 5.87 -6.66
N VAL A 258 17.00 5.21 -6.52
CA VAL A 258 17.09 3.78 -6.19
C VAL A 258 17.07 3.53 -4.68
N VAL A 259 16.24 4.26 -3.94
CA VAL A 259 16.09 4.17 -2.48
C VAL A 259 15.84 2.74 -1.98
N TYR A 260 15.15 1.91 -2.75
CA TYR A 260 14.90 0.50 -2.40
C TYR A 260 16.17 -0.38 -2.41
N ILE A 261 17.24 0.09 -3.08
CA ILE A 261 18.56 -0.54 -3.06
C ILE A 261 19.43 0.05 -1.96
N SER A 262 19.49 1.38 -1.85
CA SER A 262 20.39 2.09 -0.93
C SER A 262 19.87 2.12 0.51
N ARG A 263 18.54 2.04 0.70
CA ARG A 263 17.85 2.12 2.01
C ARG A 263 16.82 1.01 2.17
N PRO A 264 17.19 -0.28 1.99
CA PRO A 264 16.22 -1.38 1.97
C PRO A 264 15.48 -1.55 3.31
N LYS A 265 16.06 -1.11 4.44
CA LYS A 265 15.42 -1.20 5.76
C LYS A 265 14.24 -0.24 5.90
N GLU A 266 14.41 1.00 5.44
CA GLU A 266 13.37 2.02 5.45
C GLU A 266 12.21 1.63 4.54
N VAL A 267 12.52 1.04 3.39
CA VAL A 267 11.51 0.54 2.45
C VAL A 267 10.76 -0.65 3.03
N ALA A 268 11.47 -1.65 3.60
CA ALA A 268 10.85 -2.79 4.23
C ALA A 268 9.93 -2.37 5.39
N ALA A 269 10.36 -1.43 6.24
CA ALA A 269 9.55 -0.93 7.35
C ALA A 269 8.22 -0.31 6.88
N LEU A 270 8.22 0.45 5.78
CA LEU A 270 6.98 1.00 5.21
C LEU A 270 6.07 -0.10 4.65
N ILE A 271 6.64 -1.13 4.02
CA ILE A 271 5.87 -2.28 3.52
C ILE A 271 5.23 -3.06 4.68
N GLU A 272 5.96 -3.26 5.78
CA GLU A 272 5.47 -3.93 6.99
C GLU A 272 4.37 -3.12 7.67
N GLU A 273 4.51 -1.80 7.71
CA GLU A 273 3.46 -0.91 8.19
C GLU A 273 2.19 -1.07 7.33
N ALA A 274 2.31 -1.02 6.00
CA ALA A 274 1.21 -1.24 5.08
C ALA A 274 0.55 -2.62 5.31
N SER A 275 1.36 -3.66 5.48
CA SER A 275 0.91 -5.02 5.77
C SER A 275 0.08 -5.12 7.05
N SER A 276 0.42 -4.34 8.07
CA SER A 276 -0.27 -4.34 9.35
C SER A 276 -1.56 -3.51 9.37
N GLN A 277 -1.66 -2.51 8.49
CA GLN A 277 -2.74 -1.52 8.48
C GLN A 277 -3.73 -1.68 7.32
N ALA A 278 -3.36 -2.35 6.22
CA ALA A 278 -4.26 -2.60 5.08
C ALA A 278 -5.42 -3.51 5.47
N ARG A 279 -6.66 -3.12 5.09
CA ARG A 279 -7.91 -3.80 5.43
C ARG A 279 -8.78 -3.97 4.20
#